data_aa85b230f192e9d3d8feb8be8144a58f
#
_entry.id   aa85b230f192e9d3d8feb8be8144a58f
#
_cell.length_a   1.000
_cell.length_b   1.000
_cell.length_c   1.000
_cell.angle_alpha   90.00
_cell.angle_beta   90.00
_cell.angle_gamma   90.00
#
_symmetry.space_group_name_H-M   'P 1'
#
loop_
_entity.id
_entity.type
_entity.pdbx_description
1 polymer ?
#
loop_
_entity_poly.entity_id
_entity_poly.type
_entity_poly.pdbx_seq_one_letter_code
_entity_poly.pdbx_strand_id
1 'polypeptide(L)'
;IGDDFLCTSLDRAKKAVEMGAARGMIFKPNQAGTVTEALETAKYMIDRGLLVVPSSRAGGTIDSPEKEFGLALGVWAVKTGAPREGTRVHGFNFLMHANYELNVPMTDVTKLPIFSHLVR
;
A
#
# COMPACT_ATOMS: atom_id res chain seq x y z
N ILE A 1 -5.15 10.00 3.51
CA ILE A 1 -5.20 8.69 2.81
C ILE A 1 -6.57 8.08 3.04
N GLY A 2 -7.28 7.77 1.94
CA GLY A 2 -8.60 7.15 2.00
C GLY A 2 -8.52 5.65 2.24
N ASP A 3 -9.39 5.10 3.08
CA ASP A 3 -9.50 3.67 3.37
C ASP A 3 -10.91 3.16 2.96
N ASP A 4 -11.81 3.00 3.90
CA ASP A 4 -13.11 2.36 3.68
C ASP A 4 -14.02 3.13 2.69
N PHE A 5 -13.83 4.44 2.55
CA PHE A 5 -14.53 5.23 1.54
C PHE A 5 -14.13 4.82 0.11
N LEU A 6 -12.84 4.55 -0.12
CA LEU A 6 -12.32 4.18 -1.44
C LEU A 6 -12.50 2.70 -1.76
N CYS A 7 -12.42 1.81 -0.76
CA CYS A 7 -12.61 0.35 -0.90
C CYS A 7 -11.83 -0.27 -2.08
N THR A 8 -10.63 0.22 -2.39
CA THR A 8 -9.84 -0.23 -3.54
C THR A 8 -10.67 -0.27 -4.85
N SER A 9 -11.57 0.70 -5.01
CA SER A 9 -12.45 0.82 -6.17
C SER A 9 -11.98 1.94 -7.10
N LEU A 10 -11.82 1.62 -8.39
CA LEU A 10 -11.37 2.59 -9.38
C LEU A 10 -12.31 3.79 -9.50
N ASP A 11 -13.62 3.57 -9.51
CA ASP A 11 -14.60 4.65 -9.64
C ASP A 11 -14.59 5.58 -8.44
N ARG A 12 -14.45 5.01 -7.23
CA ARG A 12 -14.33 5.81 -6.00
C ARG A 12 -13.00 6.56 -5.94
N ALA A 13 -11.92 5.93 -6.40
CA ALA A 13 -10.61 6.58 -6.50
C ALA A 13 -10.65 7.77 -7.46
N LYS A 14 -11.25 7.60 -8.66
CA LYS A 14 -11.46 8.71 -9.61
C LYS A 14 -12.20 9.87 -8.99
N LYS A 15 -13.35 9.58 -8.37
CA LYS A 15 -14.16 10.60 -7.71
C LYS A 15 -13.42 11.33 -6.59
N ALA A 16 -12.66 10.60 -5.76
CA ALA A 16 -11.88 11.21 -4.70
C ALA A 16 -10.77 12.12 -5.23
N VAL A 17 -10.13 11.74 -6.33
CA VAL A 17 -9.10 12.56 -7.00
C VAL A 17 -9.72 13.82 -7.60
N GLU A 18 -10.83 13.71 -8.32
CA GLU A 18 -11.56 14.84 -8.91
C GLU A 18 -11.98 15.86 -7.85
N MET A 19 -12.38 15.39 -6.68
CA MET A 19 -12.80 16.24 -5.55
C MET A 19 -11.63 16.77 -4.72
N GLY A 20 -10.39 16.32 -4.98
CA GLY A 20 -9.24 16.63 -4.12
C GLY A 20 -9.36 16.05 -2.71
N ALA A 21 -10.19 15.01 -2.53
CA ALA A 21 -10.56 14.49 -1.22
C ALA A 21 -9.51 13.55 -0.61
N ALA A 22 -8.58 13.02 -1.40
CA ALA A 22 -7.54 12.12 -0.91
C ALA A 22 -6.23 12.29 -1.70
N ARG A 23 -5.10 12.18 -0.99
CA ARG A 23 -3.75 12.16 -1.58
C ARG A 23 -3.15 10.75 -1.66
N GLY A 24 -3.95 9.75 -1.36
CA GLY A 24 -3.55 8.35 -1.40
C GLY A 24 -4.69 7.44 -0.98
N MET A 25 -4.45 6.14 -1.08
CA MET A 25 -5.39 5.11 -0.69
C MET A 25 -4.73 4.01 0.12
N ILE A 26 -5.48 3.43 1.03
CA ILE A 26 -5.16 2.11 1.58
C ILE A 26 -5.58 1.07 0.54
N PHE A 27 -4.62 0.28 0.11
CA PHE A 27 -4.81 -0.74 -0.92
C PHE A 27 -5.09 -2.09 -0.26
N LYS A 28 -6.25 -2.64 -0.53
CA LYS A 28 -6.71 -3.94 -0.01
C LYS A 28 -7.26 -4.76 -1.19
N PRO A 29 -6.45 -5.59 -1.85
CA PRO A 29 -6.86 -6.29 -3.09
C PRO A 29 -8.17 -7.06 -2.97
N ASN A 30 -8.47 -7.60 -1.80
CA ASN A 30 -9.69 -8.35 -1.55
C ASN A 30 -10.98 -7.50 -1.47
N GLN A 31 -10.87 -6.17 -1.52
CA GLN A 31 -12.03 -5.28 -1.65
C GLN A 31 -12.44 -5.07 -3.12
N ALA A 32 -11.53 -5.29 -4.03
CA ALA A 32 -11.79 -5.27 -5.46
C ALA A 32 -12.26 -6.63 -5.92
N GLY A 33 -13.04 -6.95 -6.74
CA GLY A 33 -13.51 -8.31 -7.10
C GLY A 33 -12.41 -9.21 -7.66
N THR A 34 -11.42 -8.62 -8.35
CA THR A 34 -10.30 -9.33 -8.96
C THR A 34 -8.96 -8.64 -8.69
N VAL A 35 -7.87 -9.38 -8.85
CA VAL A 35 -6.50 -8.81 -8.80
C VAL A 35 -6.32 -7.74 -9.87
N THR A 36 -6.85 -7.96 -11.06
CA THR A 36 -6.77 -7.00 -12.18
C THR A 36 -7.39 -5.66 -11.79
N GLU A 37 -8.62 -5.66 -11.29
CA GLU A 37 -9.30 -4.43 -10.86
C GLU A 37 -8.56 -3.71 -9.71
N ALA A 38 -8.00 -4.49 -8.77
CA ALA A 38 -7.18 -3.94 -7.70
C ALA A 38 -5.94 -3.23 -8.27
N LEU A 39 -5.20 -3.89 -9.16
CA LEU A 39 -4.00 -3.33 -9.78
C LEU A 39 -4.30 -2.12 -10.67
N GLU A 40 -5.39 -2.13 -11.42
CA GLU A 40 -5.84 -0.96 -12.19
C GLU A 40 -6.10 0.23 -11.28
N THR A 41 -6.74 0.02 -10.14
CA THR A 41 -6.99 1.07 -9.15
C THR A 41 -5.68 1.60 -8.57
N ALA A 42 -4.75 0.71 -8.19
CA ALA A 42 -3.45 1.11 -7.68
C ALA A 42 -2.65 1.91 -8.73
N LYS A 43 -2.59 1.40 -9.96
CA LYS A 43 -1.92 2.07 -11.07
C LYS A 43 -2.51 3.46 -11.34
N TYR A 44 -3.82 3.60 -11.33
CA TYR A 44 -4.50 4.88 -11.51
C TYR A 44 -4.02 5.94 -10.49
N MET A 45 -3.83 5.54 -9.24
CA MET A 45 -3.32 6.41 -8.17
C MET A 45 -1.83 6.73 -8.36
N ILE A 46 -1.01 5.71 -8.63
CA ILE A 46 0.44 5.85 -8.81
C ILE A 46 0.76 6.76 -10.00
N ASP A 47 0.10 6.59 -11.14
CA ASP A 47 0.31 7.39 -12.35
C ASP A 47 0.02 8.88 -12.12
N ARG A 48 -0.68 9.22 -11.04
CA ARG A 48 -0.98 10.62 -10.61
C ARG A 48 -0.10 11.11 -9.47
N GLY A 49 0.93 10.34 -9.10
CA GLY A 49 1.81 10.69 -8.00
C GLY A 49 1.15 10.58 -6.62
N LEU A 50 0.05 9.83 -6.51
CA LEU A 50 -0.68 9.64 -5.27
C LEU A 50 -0.22 8.38 -4.55
N LEU A 51 -0.35 8.36 -3.23
CA LEU A 51 0.13 7.26 -2.41
C LEU A 51 -0.77 6.03 -2.53
N VAL A 52 -0.14 4.87 -2.61
CA VAL A 52 -0.80 3.58 -2.46
C VAL A 52 -0.12 2.85 -1.31
N VAL A 53 -0.89 2.46 -0.30
CA VAL A 53 -0.39 1.79 0.90
C VAL A 53 -1.09 0.44 1.05
N PRO A 54 -0.47 -0.65 0.62
CA PRO A 54 -1.00 -1.99 0.86
C PRO A 54 -1.19 -2.24 2.34
N SER A 55 -2.28 -2.92 2.68
CA SER A 55 -2.66 -3.13 4.08
C SER A 55 -3.13 -4.55 4.32
N SER A 56 -2.49 -5.20 5.29
CA SER A 56 -2.97 -6.48 5.82
C SER A 56 -4.34 -6.33 6.47
N ARG A 57 -5.14 -7.38 6.35
CA ARG A 57 -6.47 -7.45 6.97
C ARG A 57 -6.39 -8.07 8.36
N ALA A 58 -7.27 -7.61 9.26
CA ALA A 58 -7.54 -8.37 10.48
C ALA A 58 -8.17 -9.72 10.10
N GLY A 59 -7.66 -10.83 10.65
CA GLY A 59 -8.10 -12.17 10.27
C GLY A 59 -7.64 -12.63 8.89
N GLY A 60 -6.67 -11.96 8.27
CA GLY A 60 -6.01 -12.42 7.05
C GLY A 60 -5.15 -13.67 7.29
N THR A 61 -4.85 -14.40 6.22
CA THR A 61 -3.98 -15.57 6.26
C THR A 61 -2.50 -15.17 6.28
N ILE A 62 -1.64 -16.14 6.62
CA ILE A 62 -0.17 -15.94 6.60
C ILE A 62 0.30 -15.55 5.19
N ASP A 63 -0.27 -16.19 4.16
CA ASP A 63 0.10 -16.00 2.75
C ASP A 63 -0.66 -14.85 2.06
N SER A 64 -1.08 -13.87 2.82
CA SER A 64 -1.81 -12.71 2.28
C SER A 64 -0.89 -11.81 1.45
N PRO A 65 -1.17 -11.57 0.15
CA PRO A 65 -0.20 -11.07 -0.85
C PRO A 65 0.02 -9.55 -0.85
N GLU A 66 -0.39 -8.83 0.18
CA GLU A 66 -0.30 -7.36 0.18
C GLU A 66 1.15 -6.85 0.15
N LYS A 67 2.10 -7.61 0.73
CA LYS A 67 3.51 -7.22 0.76
C LYS A 67 4.15 -7.44 -0.59
N GLU A 68 3.79 -8.54 -1.27
CA GLU A 68 4.19 -8.85 -2.63
C GLU A 68 3.71 -7.77 -3.60
N PHE A 69 2.43 -7.38 -3.50
CA PHE A 69 1.92 -6.25 -4.27
C PHE A 69 2.64 -4.94 -3.95
N GLY A 70 2.97 -4.71 -2.68
CA GLY A 70 3.73 -3.54 -2.26
C GLY A 70 5.08 -3.45 -2.95
N LEU A 71 5.83 -4.55 -2.98
CA LEU A 71 7.12 -4.64 -3.66
C LEU A 71 6.97 -4.50 -5.19
N ALA A 72 6.04 -5.24 -5.78
CA ALA A 72 5.82 -5.22 -7.23
C ALA A 72 5.38 -3.85 -7.75
N LEU A 73 4.61 -3.10 -6.98
CA LEU A 73 4.16 -1.75 -7.31
C LEU A 73 5.17 -0.66 -6.95
N GLY A 74 6.25 -1.00 -6.25
CA GLY A 74 7.26 -0.03 -5.79
C GLY A 74 6.68 1.03 -4.85
N VAL A 75 5.76 0.63 -3.97
CA VAL A 75 5.11 1.57 -3.04
C VAL A 75 6.05 2.03 -1.94
N TRP A 76 5.78 3.19 -1.37
CA TRP A 76 6.64 3.80 -0.35
C TRP A 76 6.44 3.24 1.05
N ALA A 77 5.30 2.63 1.33
CA ALA A 77 4.97 2.10 2.65
C ALA A 77 3.96 0.96 2.56
N VAL A 78 4.03 0.06 3.54
CA VAL A 78 3.08 -1.03 3.75
C VAL A 78 2.56 -0.96 5.18
N LYS A 79 1.26 -1.13 5.37
CA LYS A 79 0.63 -1.18 6.69
C LYS A 79 0.48 -2.64 7.12
N THR A 80 1.38 -3.11 7.97
CA THR A 80 1.40 -4.51 8.45
C THR A 80 0.71 -4.71 9.80
N GLY A 81 0.53 -3.64 10.57
CA GLY A 81 0.14 -3.71 11.97
C GLY A 81 1.32 -4.09 12.89
N ALA A 82 1.07 -4.20 14.19
CA ALA A 82 2.11 -4.56 15.16
C ALA A 82 2.48 -6.06 15.05
N PRO A 83 3.76 -6.45 15.24
CA PRO A 83 4.23 -7.83 15.12
C PRO A 83 3.85 -8.65 16.38
N ARG A 84 2.56 -8.79 16.65
CA ARG A 84 2.03 -9.45 17.84
C ARG A 84 1.42 -10.82 17.57
N GLU A 85 1.26 -11.18 16.33
CA GLU A 85 0.66 -12.44 15.90
C GLU A 85 1.37 -12.98 14.65
N GLY A 86 1.29 -14.29 14.40
CA GLY A 86 2.07 -14.99 13.38
C GLY A 86 1.93 -14.41 11.98
N THR A 87 0.72 -14.03 11.57
CA THR A 87 0.46 -13.42 10.26
C THR A 87 1.25 -12.12 10.05
N ARG A 88 1.35 -11.29 11.08
CA ARG A 88 2.05 -10.02 11.02
C ARG A 88 3.55 -10.19 11.10
N VAL A 89 4.03 -11.09 11.98
CA VAL A 89 5.45 -11.47 12.07
C VAL A 89 5.93 -12.02 10.72
N HIS A 90 5.13 -12.90 10.09
CA HIS A 90 5.45 -13.43 8.76
C HIS A 90 5.62 -12.30 7.74
N GLY A 91 4.73 -11.32 7.72
CA GLY A 91 4.82 -10.18 6.81
C GLY A 91 6.09 -9.33 7.01
N PHE A 92 6.54 -9.12 8.25
CA PHE A 92 7.82 -8.47 8.52
C PHE A 92 8.99 -9.32 8.04
N ASN A 93 8.99 -10.62 8.33
CA ASN A 93 10.03 -11.54 7.86
C ASN A 93 10.11 -11.56 6.33
N PHE A 94 8.97 -11.60 5.64
CA PHE A 94 8.92 -11.52 4.18
C PHE A 94 9.61 -10.26 3.66
N LEU A 95 9.30 -9.08 4.21
CA LEU A 95 9.92 -7.83 3.80
C LEU A 95 11.42 -7.79 4.09
N MET A 96 11.85 -8.37 5.20
CA MET A 96 13.28 -8.50 5.52
C MET A 96 14.01 -9.41 4.52
N HIS A 97 13.43 -10.56 4.17
CA HIS A 97 13.99 -11.45 3.15
C HIS A 97 14.05 -10.78 1.78
N ALA A 98 12.97 -10.13 1.38
CA ALA A 98 12.92 -9.41 0.11
C ALA A 98 13.98 -8.30 0.05
N ASN A 99 14.18 -7.54 1.12
CA ASN A 99 15.24 -6.54 1.20
C ASN A 99 16.64 -7.17 1.02
N TYR A 100 16.89 -8.30 1.68
CA TYR A 100 18.16 -9.01 1.58
C TYR A 100 18.42 -9.56 0.17
N GLU A 101 17.43 -10.24 -0.42
CA GLU A 101 17.60 -10.92 -1.71
C GLU A 101 17.61 -9.95 -2.90
N LEU A 102 16.77 -8.94 -2.87
CA LEU A 102 16.64 -7.97 -3.94
C LEU A 102 17.63 -6.80 -3.81
N ASN A 103 18.32 -6.70 -2.67
CA ASN A 103 19.22 -5.61 -2.34
C ASN A 103 18.57 -4.22 -2.60
N VAL A 104 17.28 -4.10 -2.29
CA VAL A 104 16.56 -2.84 -2.43
C VAL A 104 16.75 -1.98 -1.19
N PRO A 105 17.08 -0.69 -1.35
CA PRO A 105 17.24 0.19 -0.21
C PRO A 105 15.90 0.43 0.50
N MET A 106 15.95 0.63 1.80
CA MET A 106 14.80 1.13 2.55
C MET A 106 14.38 2.50 2.04
N THR A 107 13.07 2.75 2.02
CA THR A 107 12.54 4.06 1.64
C THR A 107 13.10 5.17 2.53
N ASP A 108 13.74 6.15 1.93
CA ASP A 108 14.13 7.36 2.63
C ASP A 108 12.90 8.24 2.86
N VAL A 109 12.33 8.15 4.05
CA VAL A 109 11.10 8.87 4.41
C VAL A 109 11.25 10.39 4.34
N THR A 110 12.48 10.91 4.43
CA THR A 110 12.72 12.35 4.35
C THR A 110 12.49 12.91 2.95
N LYS A 111 12.58 12.05 1.94
CA LYS A 111 12.34 12.40 0.53
C LYS A 111 10.86 12.27 0.11
N LEU A 112 10.01 11.77 1.01
CA LEU A 112 8.58 11.64 0.70
C LEU A 112 7.91 13.02 0.68
N PRO A 113 7.20 13.39 -0.38
CA PRO A 113 6.58 14.74 -0.49
C PRO A 113 5.66 15.08 0.68
N ILE A 114 4.99 14.07 1.26
CA ILE A 114 4.09 14.29 2.40
C ILE A 114 4.83 14.68 3.69
N PHE A 115 6.14 14.42 3.78
CA PHE A 115 6.97 14.75 4.94
C PHE A 115 7.93 15.91 4.69
N SER A 116 7.92 16.51 3.51
CA SER A 116 8.81 17.61 3.15
C SER A 116 8.75 18.80 4.11
N HIS A 117 7.61 18.99 4.79
CA HIS A 117 7.42 20.03 5.81
C HIS A 117 8.02 19.68 7.19
N LEU A 118 8.38 18.41 7.42
CA LEU A 118 8.98 17.94 8.69
C LEU A 118 10.51 17.97 8.66
N VAL A 119 11.09 18.08 7.47
CA VAL A 119 12.54 18.15 7.26
C VAL A 119 12.91 19.62 7.09
N ARG A 120 13.23 20.28 8.19
CA ARG A 120 13.84 21.62 8.22
C ARG A 120 15.24 21.55 8.80
#